data_8458d804a7c3e3ab4d8b672ec8b3011b
#
_entry.id   8458d804a7c3e3ab4d8b672ec8b3011b
#
_cell.length_a   1.000
_cell.length_b   1.000
_cell.length_c   1.000
_cell.angle_alpha   90.00
_cell.angle_beta   90.00
_cell.angle_gamma   90.00
#
_symmetry.space_group_name_H-M   'P 1'
#
loop_
_entity.id
_entity.type
_entity.pdbx_description
1 polymer ?
#
loop_
_entity_poly.entity_id
_entity_poly.type
_entity_poly.pdbx_seq_one_letter_code
_entity_poly.pdbx_strand_id
1 'polypeptide(L)'
;MKVKITVTVSLIFGFILGIIFAAAAISISASEMMVKELKSPYDFDKTVRVVSDRINNKAGWHVTNVIDQNHEVKENGGYEIGNFKIIKFCHGKFAADMLQADDRKKIGNMMPKSFAIYEKSDGQVYVSTMNGGVIGKLFGGETEKIIEDSSLEIEDIMRFINLKFTLF
;
A
#
# COMPACT_ATOMS: atom_id res chain seq x y z
N MET A 1 32.54 40.29 19.14
CA MET A 1 31.74 40.28 17.93
C MET A 1 31.97 39.01 17.07
N LYS A 2 33.20 38.62 16.75
CA LYS A 2 33.52 37.41 15.93
C LYS A 2 32.97 36.08 16.49
N VAL A 3 33.09 35.84 17.80
CA VAL A 3 32.59 34.59 18.42
C VAL A 3 31.09 34.43 18.29
N LYS A 4 30.28 35.50 18.46
CA LYS A 4 28.82 35.44 18.31
C LYS A 4 28.43 35.09 16.87
N ILE A 5 29.11 35.65 15.87
CA ILE A 5 28.86 35.37 14.46
C ILE A 5 29.19 33.91 14.14
N THR A 6 30.32 33.38 14.62
CA THR A 6 30.69 31.97 14.40
C THR A 6 29.65 31.00 15.00
N VAL A 7 29.20 31.27 16.24
CA VAL A 7 28.17 30.45 16.90
C VAL A 7 26.87 30.47 16.11
N THR A 8 26.42 31.66 15.66
CA THR A 8 25.17 31.77 14.88
C THR A 8 25.27 31.03 13.55
N VAL A 9 26.39 31.16 12.83
CA VAL A 9 26.62 30.45 11.55
C VAL A 9 26.64 28.92 11.77
N SER A 10 27.30 28.44 12.82
CA SER A 10 27.34 27.00 13.13
C SER A 10 25.95 26.45 13.49
N LEU A 11 25.13 27.21 14.21
CA LEU A 11 23.75 26.80 14.53
C LEU A 11 22.87 26.74 13.26
N ILE A 12 22.96 27.73 12.39
CA ILE A 12 22.20 27.73 11.12
C ILE A 12 22.63 26.55 10.24
N PHE A 13 23.93 26.32 10.14
CA PHE A 13 24.47 25.20 9.34
C PHE A 13 24.04 23.85 9.90
N GLY A 14 24.12 23.66 11.22
CA GLY A 14 23.64 22.44 11.89
C GLY A 14 22.13 22.21 11.72
N PHE A 15 21.33 23.29 11.76
CA PHE A 15 19.90 23.23 11.53
C PHE A 15 19.57 22.82 10.08
N ILE A 16 20.25 23.41 9.09
CA ILE A 16 20.06 23.04 7.68
C ILE A 16 20.46 21.59 7.43
N LEU A 17 21.61 21.15 7.95
CA LEU A 17 22.04 19.76 7.86
C LEU A 17 21.04 18.80 8.54
N GLY A 18 20.51 19.16 9.67
CA GLY A 18 19.47 18.39 10.37
C GLY A 18 18.19 18.23 9.53
N ILE A 19 17.74 19.30 8.87
CA ILE A 19 16.59 19.24 7.97
C ILE A 19 16.87 18.34 6.76
N ILE A 20 18.04 18.47 6.14
CA ILE A 20 18.44 17.65 4.98
C ILE A 20 18.50 16.17 5.38
N PHE A 21 19.09 15.86 6.52
CA PHE A 21 19.19 14.49 7.03
C PHE A 21 17.79 13.90 7.35
N ALA A 22 16.94 14.69 8.03
CA ALA A 22 15.57 14.27 8.33
C ALA A 22 14.76 14.04 7.05
N ALA A 23 14.86 14.94 6.05
CA ALA A 23 14.18 14.78 4.78
C ALA A 23 14.66 13.54 4.02
N ALA A 24 15.97 13.27 4.00
CA ALA A 24 16.54 12.08 3.38
C ALA A 24 16.10 10.79 4.09
N ALA A 25 16.09 10.77 5.41
CA ALA A 25 15.63 9.63 6.20
C ALA A 25 14.15 9.31 5.95
N ILE A 26 13.29 10.34 5.90
CA ILE A 26 11.88 10.20 5.58
C ILE A 26 11.69 9.65 4.16
N SER A 27 12.43 10.17 3.17
CA SER A 27 12.31 9.75 1.77
C SER A 27 12.72 8.29 1.56
N ILE A 28 13.75 7.80 2.24
CA ILE A 28 14.22 6.41 2.14
C ILE A 28 13.21 5.45 2.78
N SER A 29 12.61 5.84 3.90
CA SER A 29 11.68 4.99 4.64
C SER A 29 10.25 5.03 4.10
N ALA A 30 9.85 6.08 3.38
CA ALA A 30 8.46 6.30 2.98
C ALA A 30 7.92 5.17 2.08
N SER A 31 8.72 4.67 1.13
CA SER A 31 8.28 3.62 0.22
C SER A 31 7.99 2.31 0.96
N GLU A 32 8.85 1.89 1.88
CA GLU A 32 8.67 0.68 2.69
C GLU A 32 7.53 0.82 3.70
N MET A 33 7.29 2.04 4.18
CA MET A 33 6.17 2.32 5.08
C MET A 33 4.82 2.31 4.36
N MET A 34 4.76 2.87 3.15
CA MET A 34 3.50 3.03 2.40
C MET A 34 3.08 1.79 1.64
N VAL A 35 4.01 0.93 1.25
CA VAL A 35 3.74 -0.31 0.52
C VAL A 35 4.23 -1.49 1.32
N LYS A 36 3.36 -2.45 1.58
CA LYS A 36 3.71 -3.75 2.16
C LYS A 36 3.97 -4.74 1.05
N GLU A 37 5.10 -5.43 1.12
CA GLU A 37 5.48 -6.52 0.23
C GLU A 37 5.77 -7.77 1.07
N LEU A 38 5.17 -8.90 0.73
CA LEU A 38 5.28 -10.14 1.47
C LEU A 38 5.51 -11.29 0.50
N LYS A 39 6.41 -12.20 0.87
CA LYS A 39 6.67 -13.41 0.08
C LYS A 39 5.52 -14.40 0.25
N SER A 40 5.01 -14.93 -0.86
CA SER A 40 4.04 -16.02 -0.85
C SER A 40 4.72 -17.36 -0.60
N PRO A 41 4.09 -18.29 0.14
CA PRO A 41 4.56 -19.67 0.27
C PRO A 41 4.16 -20.54 -0.94
N TYR A 42 3.46 -20.00 -1.92
CA TYR A 42 2.92 -20.71 -3.08
C TYR A 42 3.51 -20.19 -4.38
N ASP A 43 3.38 -20.99 -5.46
CA ASP A 43 3.62 -20.55 -6.82
C ASP A 43 2.65 -19.41 -7.23
N PHE A 44 2.90 -18.83 -8.40
CA PHE A 44 2.17 -17.66 -8.89
C PHE A 44 0.67 -17.93 -9.03
N ASP A 45 0.28 -18.96 -9.76
CA ASP A 45 -1.13 -19.26 -10.04
C ASP A 45 -1.89 -19.67 -8.77
N LYS A 46 -1.26 -20.44 -7.90
CA LYS A 46 -1.85 -20.81 -6.62
C LYS A 46 -2.00 -19.59 -5.70
N THR A 47 -1.05 -18.67 -5.70
CA THR A 47 -1.16 -17.41 -4.93
C THR A 47 -2.36 -16.60 -5.41
N VAL A 48 -2.51 -16.41 -6.72
CA VAL A 48 -3.65 -15.68 -7.32
C VAL A 48 -4.98 -16.32 -6.92
N ARG A 49 -5.10 -17.66 -7.04
CA ARG A 49 -6.32 -18.39 -6.63
C ARG A 49 -6.60 -18.24 -5.15
N VAL A 50 -5.62 -18.52 -4.28
CA VAL A 50 -5.81 -18.47 -2.82
C VAL A 50 -6.22 -17.08 -2.36
N VAL A 51 -5.60 -16.02 -2.87
CA VAL A 51 -5.95 -14.64 -2.53
C VAL A 51 -7.37 -14.31 -2.98
N SER A 52 -7.73 -14.66 -4.24
CA SER A 52 -9.07 -14.42 -4.78
C SER A 52 -10.16 -15.16 -3.99
N ASP A 53 -9.93 -16.44 -3.69
CA ASP A 53 -10.86 -17.26 -2.94
C ASP A 53 -11.07 -16.73 -1.52
N ARG A 54 -10.01 -16.34 -0.84
CA ARG A 54 -10.10 -15.80 0.51
C ARG A 54 -10.86 -14.47 0.56
N ILE A 55 -10.67 -13.61 -0.44
CA ILE A 55 -11.44 -12.38 -0.59
C ILE A 55 -12.92 -12.71 -0.78
N ASN A 56 -13.25 -13.57 -1.73
CA ASN A 56 -14.65 -13.91 -2.06
C ASN A 56 -15.37 -14.69 -0.94
N ASN A 57 -14.63 -15.41 -0.11
CA ASN A 57 -15.18 -16.14 1.04
C ASN A 57 -15.33 -15.27 2.31
N LYS A 58 -14.82 -14.05 2.32
CA LYS A 58 -14.99 -13.12 3.43
C LYS A 58 -16.26 -12.29 3.24
N ALA A 59 -17.15 -12.34 4.22
CA ALA A 59 -18.44 -11.63 4.14
C ALA A 59 -18.27 -10.14 3.81
N GLY A 60 -19.04 -9.65 2.85
CA GLY A 60 -19.02 -8.25 2.37
C GLY A 60 -17.90 -7.93 1.37
N TRP A 61 -16.89 -8.78 1.24
CA TRP A 61 -15.80 -8.63 0.27
C TRP A 61 -16.06 -9.39 -1.02
N HIS A 62 -15.57 -8.85 -2.13
CA HIS A 62 -15.60 -9.53 -3.43
C HIS A 62 -14.46 -9.03 -4.31
N VAL A 63 -13.96 -9.91 -5.15
CA VAL A 63 -13.04 -9.56 -6.24
C VAL A 63 -13.84 -8.86 -7.33
N THR A 64 -13.43 -7.65 -7.68
CA THR A 64 -14.08 -6.85 -8.74
C THR A 64 -13.43 -7.09 -10.09
N ASN A 65 -12.11 -7.33 -10.12
CA ASN A 65 -11.37 -7.63 -11.35
C ASN A 65 -10.03 -8.31 -11.02
N VAL A 66 -9.54 -9.12 -11.97
CA VAL A 66 -8.18 -9.67 -11.98
C VAL A 66 -7.55 -9.28 -13.31
N ILE A 67 -6.57 -8.37 -13.25
CA ILE A 67 -5.90 -7.82 -14.43
C ILE A 67 -4.59 -8.59 -14.63
N ASP A 68 -4.39 -9.13 -15.83
CA ASP A 68 -3.09 -9.64 -16.24
C ASP A 68 -2.24 -8.45 -16.70
N GLN A 69 -1.39 -7.96 -15.80
CA GLN A 69 -0.62 -6.74 -16.06
C GLN A 69 0.44 -6.94 -17.14
N ASN A 70 0.99 -8.15 -17.27
CA ASN A 70 1.93 -8.45 -18.36
C ASN A 70 1.25 -8.37 -19.73
N HIS A 71 0.04 -8.91 -19.83
CA HIS A 71 -0.75 -8.80 -21.05
C HIS A 71 -1.09 -7.33 -21.37
N GLU A 72 -1.63 -6.58 -20.40
CA GLU A 72 -1.97 -5.16 -20.57
C GLU A 72 -0.78 -4.31 -21.03
N VAL A 73 0.39 -4.53 -20.43
CA VAL A 73 1.62 -3.81 -20.80
C VAL A 73 2.02 -4.13 -22.24
N LYS A 74 1.98 -5.40 -22.65
CA LYS A 74 2.36 -5.82 -24.02
C LYS A 74 1.39 -5.29 -25.08
N GLU A 75 0.08 -5.35 -24.85
CA GLU A 75 -0.93 -4.83 -25.77
C GLU A 75 -0.82 -3.30 -25.96
N ASN A 76 -0.27 -2.59 -25.00
CA ASN A 76 -0.10 -1.15 -25.06
C ASN A 76 1.35 -0.71 -25.41
N GLY A 77 2.12 -1.59 -26.04
CA GLY A 77 3.44 -1.28 -26.60
C GLY A 77 4.60 -1.30 -25.60
N GLY A 78 4.38 -1.87 -24.41
CA GLY A 78 5.42 -2.08 -23.41
C GLY A 78 6.17 -3.42 -23.60
N TYR A 79 7.17 -3.64 -22.75
CA TYR A 79 7.97 -4.86 -22.76
C TYR A 79 7.34 -5.92 -21.85
N GLU A 80 7.74 -7.18 -22.05
CA GLU A 80 7.36 -8.27 -21.17
C GLU A 80 7.92 -8.08 -19.75
N ILE A 81 7.06 -8.18 -18.75
CA ILE A 81 7.39 -7.98 -17.33
C ILE A 81 7.32 -9.27 -16.51
N GLY A 82 7.06 -10.42 -17.16
CA GLY A 82 6.90 -11.71 -16.50
C GLY A 82 5.53 -11.88 -15.81
N ASN A 83 5.45 -12.84 -14.90
CA ASN A 83 4.24 -13.13 -14.16
C ASN A 83 3.83 -11.98 -13.24
N PHE A 84 2.77 -11.26 -13.61
CA PHE A 84 2.26 -10.12 -12.85
C PHE A 84 0.75 -9.99 -12.99
N LYS A 85 0.01 -10.10 -11.88
CA LYS A 85 -1.44 -9.85 -11.85
C LYS A 85 -1.82 -8.87 -10.76
N ILE A 86 -2.86 -8.07 -11.03
CA ILE A 86 -3.46 -7.16 -10.07
C ILE A 86 -4.88 -7.66 -9.76
N ILE A 87 -5.11 -8.04 -8.51
CA ILE A 87 -6.45 -8.38 -8.00
C ILE A 87 -7.05 -7.12 -7.41
N LYS A 88 -8.14 -6.63 -8.02
CA LYS A 88 -8.93 -5.54 -7.48
C LYS A 88 -10.11 -6.08 -6.69
N PHE A 89 -10.38 -5.51 -5.51
CA PHE A 89 -11.41 -6.01 -4.61
C PHE A 89 -12.03 -4.88 -3.78
N CYS A 90 -13.27 -5.09 -3.36
CA CYS A 90 -14.04 -4.09 -2.65
C CYS A 90 -14.92 -4.71 -1.57
N HIS A 91 -15.25 -3.91 -0.56
CA HIS A 91 -16.27 -4.21 0.44
C HIS A 91 -17.39 -3.16 0.33
N GLY A 92 -18.61 -3.60 0.01
CA GLY A 92 -19.72 -2.69 -0.30
C GLY A 92 -20.03 -1.69 0.82
N LYS A 93 -20.06 -2.16 2.08
CA LYS A 93 -20.35 -1.28 3.22
C LYS A 93 -19.26 -0.23 3.43
N PHE A 94 -17.98 -0.62 3.49
CA PHE A 94 -16.88 0.35 3.64
C PHE A 94 -16.81 1.35 2.49
N ALA A 95 -17.12 0.91 1.27
CA ALA A 95 -17.19 1.81 0.12
C ALA A 95 -18.33 2.84 0.28
N ALA A 96 -19.51 2.40 0.70
CA ALA A 96 -20.64 3.29 0.95
C ALA A 96 -20.34 4.27 2.10
N ASP A 97 -19.84 3.79 3.24
CA ASP A 97 -19.47 4.62 4.39
C ASP A 97 -18.42 5.69 4.02
N MET A 98 -17.46 5.34 3.14
CA MET A 98 -16.46 6.28 2.64
C MET A 98 -17.05 7.32 1.71
N LEU A 99 -17.86 6.91 0.72
CA LEU A 99 -18.25 7.75 -0.41
C LEU A 99 -19.56 8.51 -0.20
N GLN A 100 -20.32 8.24 0.86
CA GLN A 100 -21.57 8.96 1.14
C GLN A 100 -21.38 10.43 1.50
N ALA A 101 -20.22 10.81 2.07
CA ALA A 101 -19.92 12.19 2.45
C ALA A 101 -19.09 12.89 1.35
N ASP A 102 -19.48 14.11 0.99
CA ASP A 102 -18.90 14.84 -0.14
C ASP A 102 -17.40 15.11 0.02
N ASP A 103 -16.95 15.42 1.22
CA ASP A 103 -15.54 15.66 1.54
C ASP A 103 -14.66 14.42 1.38
N ARG A 104 -15.25 13.21 1.47
CA ARG A 104 -14.56 11.92 1.33
C ARG A 104 -14.65 11.31 -0.06
N LYS A 105 -15.52 11.79 -0.95
CA LYS A 105 -15.66 11.26 -2.32
C LYS A 105 -14.34 11.25 -3.11
N LYS A 106 -13.44 12.19 -2.84
CA LYS A 106 -12.10 12.22 -3.42
C LYS A 106 -11.26 10.96 -3.15
N ILE A 107 -11.55 10.24 -2.05
CA ILE A 107 -10.88 8.96 -1.72
C ILE A 107 -11.27 7.84 -2.69
N GLY A 108 -12.36 8.02 -3.44
CA GLY A 108 -12.80 7.07 -4.46
C GLY A 108 -11.74 6.75 -5.51
N ASN A 109 -10.76 7.64 -5.76
CA ASN A 109 -9.65 7.36 -6.67
C ASN A 109 -8.69 6.26 -6.15
N MET A 110 -8.74 5.94 -4.86
CA MET A 110 -7.99 4.85 -4.23
C MET A 110 -8.81 3.56 -4.12
N MET A 111 -10.00 3.53 -4.70
CA MET A 111 -10.93 2.40 -4.64
C MET A 111 -11.21 1.88 -6.07
N PRO A 112 -11.41 0.58 -6.25
CA PRO A 112 -11.28 -0.52 -5.30
C PRO A 112 -9.82 -0.73 -4.85
N LYS A 113 -9.64 -1.36 -3.66
CA LYS A 113 -8.31 -1.77 -3.17
C LYS A 113 -7.69 -2.81 -4.10
N SER A 114 -6.39 -3.00 -4.03
CA SER A 114 -5.69 -3.97 -4.87
C SER A 114 -4.57 -4.69 -4.15
N PHE A 115 -4.36 -5.94 -4.57
CA PHE A 115 -3.13 -6.67 -4.38
C PHE A 115 -2.42 -6.81 -5.73
N ALA A 116 -1.13 -6.48 -5.79
CA ALA A 116 -0.29 -6.90 -6.89
C ALA A 116 0.39 -8.22 -6.51
N ILE A 117 0.28 -9.22 -7.38
CA ILE A 117 0.94 -10.53 -7.24
C ILE A 117 1.90 -10.67 -8.40
N TYR A 118 3.16 -10.92 -8.09
CA TYR A 118 4.22 -10.99 -9.10
C TYR A 118 5.36 -11.92 -8.70
N GLU A 119 6.06 -12.40 -9.70
CA GLU A 119 7.26 -13.19 -9.55
C GLU A 119 8.48 -12.32 -9.80
N LYS A 120 9.47 -12.39 -8.91
CA LYS A 120 10.75 -11.70 -9.08
C LYS A 120 11.73 -12.61 -9.84
N SER A 121 12.87 -12.02 -10.25
CA SER A 121 13.92 -12.71 -11.00
C SER A 121 14.54 -13.91 -10.29
N ASP A 122 14.36 -14.02 -8.98
CA ASP A 122 14.77 -15.16 -8.16
C ASP A 122 13.76 -16.34 -8.18
N GLY A 123 12.66 -16.21 -8.94
CA GLY A 123 11.57 -17.18 -9.01
C GLY A 123 10.65 -17.17 -7.79
N GLN A 124 10.78 -16.20 -6.90
CA GLN A 124 9.90 -16.09 -5.73
C GLN A 124 8.68 -15.21 -6.02
N VAL A 125 7.53 -15.65 -5.52
CA VAL A 125 6.27 -14.92 -5.66
C VAL A 125 6.03 -14.00 -4.48
N TYR A 126 5.62 -12.78 -4.79
CA TYR A 126 5.33 -11.74 -3.80
C TYR A 126 3.91 -11.22 -3.95
N VAL A 127 3.35 -10.76 -2.84
CA VAL A 127 2.09 -10.01 -2.78
C VAL A 127 2.39 -8.65 -2.20
N SER A 128 2.01 -7.59 -2.91
CA SER A 128 2.13 -6.24 -2.39
C SER A 128 0.80 -5.50 -2.36
N THR A 129 0.68 -4.58 -1.42
CA THR A 129 -0.49 -3.71 -1.25
C THR A 129 -0.12 -2.43 -0.51
N MET A 130 -0.97 -1.42 -0.61
CA MET A 130 -0.79 -0.20 0.17
C MET A 130 -0.99 -0.46 1.65
N ASN A 131 -0.16 0.15 2.50
CA ASN A 131 -0.28 0.07 3.95
C ASN A 131 -1.43 0.94 4.46
N GLY A 132 -2.60 0.33 4.64
CA GLY A 132 -3.79 1.04 5.09
C GLY A 132 -3.62 1.72 6.45
N GLY A 133 -2.85 1.15 7.37
CA GLY A 133 -2.59 1.75 8.68
C GLY A 133 -1.84 3.08 8.60
N VAL A 134 -0.85 3.20 7.71
CA VAL A 134 -0.13 4.46 7.48
C VAL A 134 -0.98 5.45 6.71
N ILE A 135 -1.63 4.99 5.63
CA ILE A 135 -2.44 5.86 4.77
C ILE A 135 -3.63 6.43 5.53
N GLY A 136 -4.32 5.62 6.34
CA GLY A 136 -5.43 6.11 7.17
C GLY A 136 -5.04 7.29 8.03
N LYS A 137 -3.91 7.23 8.71
CA LYS A 137 -3.39 8.30 9.58
C LYS A 137 -3.12 9.62 8.84
N LEU A 138 -2.81 9.57 7.54
CA LEU A 138 -2.61 10.79 6.75
C LEU A 138 -3.91 11.57 6.52
N PHE A 139 -5.05 10.90 6.59
CA PHE A 139 -6.37 11.54 6.39
C PHE A 139 -7.03 11.95 7.71
N GLY A 140 -6.83 11.18 8.78
CA GLY A 140 -7.46 11.42 10.08
C GLY A 140 -8.98 11.21 10.11
N GLY A 141 -9.56 11.38 11.31
CA GLY A 141 -11.00 11.39 11.52
C GLY A 141 -11.73 10.13 11.06
N GLU A 142 -12.93 10.30 10.50
CA GLU A 142 -13.77 9.18 10.03
C GLU A 142 -13.12 8.42 8.86
N THR A 143 -12.37 9.09 8.00
CA THR A 143 -11.62 8.46 6.92
C THR A 143 -10.59 7.46 7.45
N GLU A 144 -9.81 7.85 8.46
CA GLU A 144 -8.85 6.99 9.14
C GLU A 144 -9.53 5.76 9.71
N LYS A 145 -10.62 5.94 10.44
CA LYS A 145 -11.37 4.86 11.05
C LYS A 145 -11.86 3.83 10.03
N ILE A 146 -12.48 4.28 8.93
CA ILE A 146 -12.96 3.38 7.87
C ILE A 146 -11.80 2.62 7.23
N ILE A 147 -10.67 3.28 6.99
CA ILE A 147 -9.47 2.63 6.44
C ILE A 147 -8.91 1.61 7.43
N GLU A 148 -8.84 1.94 8.71
CA GLU A 148 -8.35 1.05 9.77
C GLU A 148 -9.23 -0.20 9.89
N ASP A 149 -10.55 -0.04 10.05
CA ASP A 149 -11.51 -1.15 10.16
C ASP A 149 -11.40 -2.07 8.94
N SER A 150 -11.36 -1.52 7.72
CA SER A 150 -11.20 -2.31 6.50
C SER A 150 -9.82 -2.98 6.42
N SER A 151 -8.78 -2.39 6.98
CA SER A 151 -7.42 -2.95 6.97
C SER A 151 -7.31 -4.16 7.91
N LEU A 152 -7.99 -4.14 9.07
CA LEU A 152 -8.05 -5.29 9.98
C LEU A 152 -8.71 -6.51 9.31
N GLU A 153 -9.76 -6.30 8.53
CA GLU A 153 -10.39 -7.39 7.78
C GLU A 153 -9.47 -7.92 6.65
N ILE A 154 -8.71 -7.05 6.00
CA ILE A 154 -7.72 -7.45 5.00
C ILE A 154 -6.58 -8.25 5.62
N GLU A 155 -6.12 -7.89 6.82
CA GLU A 155 -5.15 -8.71 7.57
C GLU A 155 -5.66 -10.12 7.84
N ASP A 156 -6.95 -10.25 8.16
CA ASP A 156 -7.60 -11.56 8.34
C ASP A 156 -7.65 -12.37 7.04
N ILE A 157 -8.02 -11.74 5.93
CA ILE A 157 -7.98 -12.35 4.59
C ILE A 157 -6.57 -12.87 4.28
N MET A 158 -5.54 -12.06 4.55
CA MET A 158 -4.14 -12.34 4.20
C MET A 158 -3.34 -13.01 5.32
N ARG A 159 -4.01 -13.61 6.31
CA ARG A 159 -3.35 -14.28 7.45
C ARG A 159 -2.36 -15.37 7.03
N PHE A 160 -2.58 -16.03 5.90
CA PHE A 160 -1.70 -17.11 5.39
C PHE A 160 -0.28 -16.66 5.05
N ILE A 161 -0.07 -15.36 4.79
CA ILE A 161 1.25 -14.74 4.59
C ILE A 161 1.61 -13.75 5.71
N ASN A 162 0.84 -13.76 6.80
CA ASN A 162 1.07 -12.94 7.98
C ASN A 162 1.15 -11.42 7.68
N LEU A 163 0.30 -10.92 6.75
CA LEU A 163 0.18 -9.50 6.47
C LEU A 163 -0.24 -8.75 7.74
N LYS A 164 0.49 -7.71 8.08
CA LYS A 164 0.17 -6.76 9.14
C LYS A 164 0.35 -5.34 8.65
N PHE A 165 -0.66 -4.53 8.84
CA PHE A 165 -0.57 -3.10 8.68
C PHE A 165 -0.08 -2.53 10.00
N THR A 166 1.23 -2.45 10.15
CA THR A 166 1.82 -1.86 11.37
C THR A 166 1.33 -0.43 11.51
N LEU A 167 0.52 -0.24 12.52
CA LEU A 167 0.43 1.01 13.24
C LEU A 167 1.62 1.01 14.19
N PHE A 168 2.44 2.05 14.18
CA PHE A 168 3.56 2.17 15.10
C PHE A 168 3.10 2.09 16.55
#